data_74a3d03495506db90fa4421dc4b987db
#
_entry.id   74a3d03495506db90fa4421dc4b987db
#
_cell.length_a   1.000
_cell.length_b   1.000
_cell.length_c   1.000
_cell.angle_alpha   90.00
_cell.angle_beta   90.00
_cell.angle_gamma   90.00
#
_symmetry.space_group_name_H-M   'P 1'
#
loop_
_entity.id
_entity.type
_entity.pdbx_description
1 polymer ?
#
loop_
_entity_poly.entity_id
_entity_poly.type
_entity_poly.pdbx_seq_one_letter_code
_entity_poly.pdbx_strand_id
1 'polypeptide(L)'
;VYKRQSLFSALRNIDLSAFDSLAVGPGIGIDNDDWQKSKDYFMDFEGLLILDADALNRISESKIGTKFFLERKYQTWITPHSKEFLRLFPHINCETNLEMALKAAKEFNISILLKGANSVVADQKKAWQLFATDSQTARAGLGDLLSGFVAGSSAIDLTLNQNITTEFFAKYV
;
A
#
# COMPACT_ATOMS: atom_id res chain seq x y z
N VAL A 1 26.21 2.68 -17.21
CA VAL A 1 25.19 3.45 -16.47
C VAL A 1 23.85 2.80 -16.74
N TYR A 2 23.32 2.05 -15.79
CA TYR A 2 21.93 1.57 -15.89
C TYR A 2 21.00 2.79 -15.86
N LYS A 3 20.43 3.12 -17.00
CA LYS A 3 19.39 4.15 -17.09
C LYS A 3 18.13 3.54 -16.48
N ARG A 4 17.71 4.04 -15.33
CA ARG A 4 16.46 3.62 -14.67
C ARG A 4 15.31 3.86 -15.66
N GLN A 5 14.56 2.82 -15.99
CA GLN A 5 13.38 2.96 -16.83
C GLN A 5 12.33 3.74 -16.03
N SER A 6 11.65 4.71 -16.67
CA SER A 6 10.58 5.43 -15.99
C SER A 6 9.40 4.51 -15.76
N LEU A 7 8.67 4.72 -14.66
CA LEU A 7 7.47 3.97 -14.32
C LEU A 7 6.44 4.02 -15.46
N PHE A 8 6.20 5.20 -16.02
CA PHE A 8 5.29 5.37 -17.15
C PHE A 8 5.71 4.57 -18.38
N SER A 9 7.02 4.57 -18.71
CA SER A 9 7.52 3.79 -19.84
C SER A 9 7.38 2.28 -19.63
N ALA A 10 7.50 1.80 -18.39
CA ALA A 10 7.27 0.41 -18.04
C ALA A 10 5.78 0.05 -18.21
N LEU A 11 4.88 0.84 -17.64
CA LEU A 11 3.44 0.59 -17.65
C LEU A 11 2.83 0.58 -19.06
N ARG A 12 3.32 1.42 -19.96
CA ARG A 12 2.85 1.45 -21.36
C ARG A 12 2.96 0.13 -22.10
N ASN A 13 3.86 -0.76 -21.68
CA ASN A 13 4.17 -2.00 -22.36
C ASN A 13 3.63 -3.23 -21.61
N ILE A 14 2.85 -3.02 -20.55
CA ILE A 14 2.32 -4.09 -19.70
C ILE A 14 0.78 -4.06 -19.81
N ASP A 15 0.19 -5.20 -20.11
CA ASP A 15 -1.25 -5.38 -19.97
C ASP A 15 -1.58 -5.68 -18.51
N LEU A 16 -2.04 -4.66 -17.79
CA LEU A 16 -2.36 -4.78 -16.37
C LEU A 16 -3.59 -5.67 -16.12
N SER A 17 -4.45 -5.89 -17.10
CA SER A 17 -5.63 -6.75 -16.95
C SER A 17 -5.28 -8.23 -16.74
N ALA A 18 -4.04 -8.62 -17.05
CA ALA A 18 -3.53 -9.97 -16.83
C ALA A 18 -3.14 -10.28 -15.37
N PHE A 19 -3.24 -9.28 -14.47
CA PHE A 19 -2.77 -9.43 -13.08
C PHE A 19 -3.92 -9.22 -12.08
N ASP A 20 -3.97 -10.08 -11.05
CA ASP A 20 -4.93 -9.96 -9.95
C ASP A 20 -4.49 -8.96 -8.89
N SER A 21 -3.18 -8.73 -8.75
CA SER A 21 -2.61 -7.77 -7.81
C SER A 21 -1.37 -7.09 -8.38
N LEU A 22 -1.13 -5.86 -7.90
CA LEU A 22 0.00 -5.04 -8.32
C LEU A 22 0.62 -4.34 -7.10
N ALA A 23 1.90 -4.59 -6.83
CA ALA A 23 2.67 -3.87 -5.83
C ALA A 23 3.47 -2.75 -6.49
N VAL A 24 3.31 -1.53 -5.99
CA VAL A 24 3.94 -0.31 -6.52
C VAL A 24 4.58 0.48 -5.39
N GLY A 25 5.80 0.92 -5.62
CA GLY A 25 6.44 1.86 -4.69
C GLY A 25 7.92 1.62 -4.47
N PRO A 26 8.34 0.44 -4.02
CA PRO A 26 9.76 0.19 -3.81
C PRO A 26 10.57 0.55 -5.06
N GLY A 27 11.45 1.52 -4.90
CA GLY A 27 12.40 1.88 -5.94
C GLY A 27 11.83 2.58 -7.20
N ILE A 28 10.59 3.05 -7.25
CA ILE A 28 10.08 3.81 -8.41
C ILE A 28 10.68 5.21 -8.52
N GLY A 29 11.21 5.75 -7.42
CA GLY A 29 11.90 7.03 -7.38
C GLY A 29 11.02 8.22 -7.08
N ILE A 30 11.63 9.39 -7.21
CA ILE A 30 11.06 10.66 -6.73
C ILE A 30 10.51 11.56 -7.86
N ASP A 31 10.41 11.06 -9.09
CA ASP A 31 9.94 11.84 -10.22
C ASP A 31 8.42 12.02 -10.21
N ASN A 32 7.99 13.23 -9.88
CA ASN A 32 6.57 13.58 -9.81
C ASN A 32 5.89 13.59 -11.18
N ASP A 33 6.60 13.96 -12.23
CA ASP A 33 6.04 13.98 -13.60
C ASP A 33 5.77 12.55 -14.09
N ASP A 34 6.69 11.64 -13.79
CA ASP A 34 6.53 10.22 -14.10
C ASP A 34 5.34 9.62 -13.33
N TRP A 35 5.19 9.96 -12.05
CA TRP A 35 4.02 9.58 -11.25
C TRP A 35 2.71 10.13 -11.83
N GLN A 36 2.66 11.41 -12.19
CA GLN A 36 1.45 12.03 -12.73
C GLN A 36 0.99 11.37 -14.05
N LYS A 37 1.93 10.97 -14.90
CA LYS A 37 1.64 10.24 -16.14
C LYS A 37 1.18 8.78 -15.88
N SER A 38 1.62 8.20 -14.77
CA SER A 38 1.40 6.80 -14.43
C SER A 38 0.14 6.56 -13.61
N LYS A 39 -0.34 7.56 -12.88
CA LYS A 39 -1.42 7.41 -11.87
C LYS A 39 -2.71 6.83 -12.45
N ASP A 40 -3.05 7.18 -13.70
CA ASP A 40 -4.30 6.74 -14.31
C ASP A 40 -4.30 5.22 -14.56
N TYR A 41 -3.14 4.63 -14.87
CA TYR A 41 -2.99 3.16 -14.92
C TYR A 41 -3.34 2.49 -13.60
N PHE A 42 -2.98 3.12 -12.47
CA PHE A 42 -3.30 2.60 -11.15
C PHE A 42 -4.75 2.85 -10.77
N MET A 43 -5.32 3.97 -11.20
CA MET A 43 -6.75 4.27 -10.98
C MET A 43 -7.66 3.27 -11.69
N ASP A 44 -7.30 2.88 -12.92
CA ASP A 44 -8.07 2.00 -13.79
C ASP A 44 -7.78 0.51 -13.55
N PHE A 45 -6.71 0.19 -12.84
CA PHE A 45 -6.36 -1.20 -12.51
C PHE A 45 -7.44 -1.85 -11.64
N GLU A 46 -8.12 -2.89 -12.14
CA GLU A 46 -9.25 -3.54 -11.47
C GLU A 46 -8.85 -4.48 -10.34
N GLY A 47 -7.61 -4.99 -10.35
CA GLY A 47 -7.06 -5.85 -9.32
C GLY A 47 -6.73 -5.10 -8.01
N LEU A 48 -6.19 -5.84 -7.07
CA LEU A 48 -5.71 -5.28 -5.79
C LEU A 48 -4.44 -4.46 -6.00
N LEU A 49 -4.47 -3.20 -5.63
CA LEU A 49 -3.31 -2.31 -5.66
C LEU A 49 -2.68 -2.22 -4.26
N ILE A 50 -1.40 -2.58 -4.17
CA ILE A 50 -0.58 -2.42 -2.97
C ILE A 50 0.39 -1.26 -3.19
N LEU A 51 0.37 -0.27 -2.30
CA LEU A 51 1.21 0.92 -2.37
C LEU A 51 2.14 1.01 -1.16
N ASP A 52 3.43 1.17 -1.43
CA ASP A 52 4.48 1.26 -0.41
C ASP A 52 5.52 2.34 -0.77
N ALA A 53 6.35 2.73 0.17
CA ALA A 53 7.55 3.52 -0.01
C ALA A 53 7.37 4.75 -0.92
N ASP A 54 8.09 4.81 -2.06
CA ASP A 54 8.07 5.96 -2.96
C ASP A 54 6.67 6.27 -3.51
N ALA A 55 5.80 5.26 -3.72
CA ALA A 55 4.42 5.51 -4.17
C ALA A 55 3.62 6.30 -3.12
N LEU A 56 3.75 5.97 -1.84
CA LEU A 56 3.11 6.71 -0.75
C LEU A 56 3.63 8.14 -0.67
N ASN A 57 4.94 8.32 -0.85
CA ASN A 57 5.54 9.64 -0.92
C ASN A 57 5.00 10.47 -2.10
N ARG A 58 4.88 9.85 -3.29
CA ARG A 58 4.33 10.52 -4.48
C ARG A 58 2.87 10.92 -4.29
N ILE A 59 2.06 10.06 -3.67
CA ILE A 59 0.66 10.40 -3.34
C ILE A 59 0.61 11.60 -2.40
N SER A 60 1.39 11.60 -1.32
CA SER A 60 1.39 12.70 -0.34
C SER A 60 1.81 14.04 -0.91
N GLU A 61 2.68 14.04 -1.93
CA GLU A 61 3.20 15.25 -2.59
C GLU A 61 2.42 15.64 -3.85
N SER A 62 1.52 14.78 -4.32
CA SER A 62 0.75 15.03 -5.54
C SER A 62 -0.42 15.99 -5.28
N LYS A 63 -0.90 16.67 -6.35
CA LYS A 63 -2.07 17.56 -6.28
C LYS A 63 -3.36 16.83 -5.87
N ILE A 64 -3.50 15.56 -6.27
CA ILE A 64 -4.65 14.75 -5.89
C ILE A 64 -4.57 14.31 -4.42
N GLY A 65 -3.34 14.13 -3.90
CA GLY A 65 -3.14 13.70 -2.52
C GLY A 65 -3.88 12.41 -2.19
N THR A 66 -4.38 12.33 -0.97
CA THR A 66 -5.15 11.17 -0.48
C THR A 66 -6.53 11.00 -1.13
N LYS A 67 -7.01 11.97 -1.92
CA LYS A 67 -8.20 11.78 -2.76
C LYS A 67 -8.04 10.64 -3.75
N PHE A 68 -6.78 10.32 -4.12
CA PHE A 68 -6.47 9.14 -4.92
C PHE A 68 -7.15 7.88 -4.39
N PHE A 69 -7.14 7.68 -3.08
CA PHE A 69 -7.78 6.52 -2.46
C PHE A 69 -9.30 6.54 -2.55
N LEU A 70 -9.91 7.71 -2.41
CA LEU A 70 -11.37 7.89 -2.46
C LEU A 70 -11.92 7.77 -3.89
N GLU A 71 -11.15 8.19 -4.88
CA GLU A 71 -11.54 8.17 -6.28
C GLU A 71 -11.33 6.79 -6.92
N ARG A 72 -10.40 5.98 -6.38
CA ARG A 72 -10.17 4.62 -6.86
C ARG A 72 -11.32 3.68 -6.46
N LYS A 73 -11.91 2.99 -7.44
CA LYS A 73 -13.09 2.11 -7.23
C LYS A 73 -12.74 0.72 -6.70
N TYR A 74 -11.50 0.29 -6.90
CA TYR A 74 -11.06 -1.07 -6.60
C TYR A 74 -10.24 -1.13 -5.32
N GLN A 75 -10.03 -2.32 -4.78
CA GLN A 75 -9.35 -2.51 -3.51
C GLN A 75 -7.92 -1.93 -3.52
N THR A 76 -7.60 -1.21 -2.47
CA THR A 76 -6.28 -0.62 -2.27
C THR A 76 -5.77 -0.95 -0.88
N TRP A 77 -4.53 -1.41 -0.84
CA TRP A 77 -3.76 -1.59 0.38
C TRP A 77 -2.61 -0.60 0.41
N ILE A 78 -2.29 -0.10 1.58
CA ILE A 78 -1.08 0.68 1.82
C ILE A 78 -0.28 0.09 2.96
N THR A 79 1.04 0.15 2.86
CA THR A 79 1.95 -0.41 3.86
C THR A 79 2.91 0.64 4.44
N PRO A 80 2.40 1.76 4.99
CA PRO A 80 3.24 2.84 5.48
C PRO A 80 3.98 2.47 6.76
N HIS A 81 5.19 2.97 6.95
CA HIS A 81 5.73 3.16 8.28
C HIS A 81 5.18 4.45 8.91
N SER A 82 5.42 4.68 10.20
CA SER A 82 4.82 5.80 10.95
C SER A 82 5.03 7.17 10.31
N LYS A 83 6.23 7.45 9.74
CA LYS A 83 6.50 8.75 9.10
C LYS A 83 5.75 8.92 7.78
N GLU A 84 5.61 7.87 6.99
CA GLU A 84 4.80 7.88 5.75
C GLU A 84 3.33 8.08 6.09
N PHE A 85 2.84 7.37 7.12
CA PHE A 85 1.46 7.51 7.59
C PHE A 85 1.13 8.95 7.98
N LEU A 86 1.96 9.58 8.82
CA LEU A 86 1.75 10.96 9.26
C LEU A 86 1.85 11.98 8.11
N ARG A 87 2.64 11.68 7.08
CA ARG A 87 2.72 12.53 5.88
C ARG A 87 1.47 12.42 5.01
N LEU A 88 0.92 11.20 4.88
CA LEU A 88 -0.32 10.97 4.14
C LEU A 88 -1.55 11.55 4.86
N PHE A 89 -1.61 11.36 6.17
CA PHE A 89 -2.79 11.66 6.99
C PHE A 89 -2.45 12.59 8.17
N PRO A 90 -1.96 13.82 7.91
CA PRO A 90 -1.51 14.73 8.98
C PRO A 90 -2.63 15.16 9.94
N HIS A 91 -3.89 15.02 9.53
CA HIS A 91 -5.06 15.34 10.34
C HIS A 91 -5.51 14.19 11.25
N ILE A 92 -4.98 12.99 11.05
CA ILE A 92 -5.30 11.84 11.90
C ILE A 92 -4.32 11.82 13.08
N ASN A 93 -4.82 12.22 14.23
CA ASN A 93 -4.10 12.19 15.49
C ASN A 93 -4.94 11.44 16.52
N CYS A 94 -4.49 10.25 16.93
CA CYS A 94 -5.12 9.38 17.91
C CYS A 94 -4.07 8.91 18.91
N GLU A 95 -4.50 8.35 20.04
CA GLU A 95 -3.61 7.90 21.10
C GLU A 95 -2.80 6.65 20.71
N THR A 96 -3.37 5.79 19.87
CA THR A 96 -2.76 4.52 19.48
C THR A 96 -2.64 4.36 17.97
N ASN A 97 -1.64 3.59 17.53
CA ASN A 97 -1.47 3.20 16.12
C ASN A 97 -2.69 2.43 15.59
N LEU A 98 -3.36 1.66 16.46
CA LEU A 98 -4.56 0.89 16.11
C LEU A 98 -5.70 1.82 15.74
N GLU A 99 -5.97 2.85 16.55
CA GLU A 99 -6.99 3.85 16.27
C GLU A 99 -6.66 4.68 15.03
N MET A 100 -5.38 5.06 14.85
CA MET A 100 -4.91 5.79 13.68
C MET A 100 -5.16 5.01 12.41
N ALA A 101 -4.73 3.73 12.37
CA ALA A 101 -4.90 2.86 11.22
C ALA A 101 -6.39 2.61 10.90
N LEU A 102 -7.21 2.31 11.92
CA LEU A 102 -8.63 2.09 11.74
C LEU A 102 -9.37 3.34 11.23
N LYS A 103 -9.02 4.52 11.75
CA LYS A 103 -9.61 5.78 11.31
C LYS A 103 -9.27 6.08 9.85
N ALA A 104 -8.01 5.94 9.47
CA ALA A 104 -7.58 6.15 8.09
C ALA A 104 -8.22 5.12 7.14
N ALA A 105 -8.28 3.85 7.53
CA ALA A 105 -8.89 2.81 6.73
C ALA A 105 -10.38 3.09 6.44
N LYS A 106 -11.12 3.57 7.44
CA LYS A 106 -12.53 3.97 7.30
C LYS A 106 -12.70 5.21 6.44
N GLU A 107 -11.90 6.25 6.70
CA GLU A 107 -12.02 7.54 6.04
C GLU A 107 -11.70 7.47 4.55
N PHE A 108 -10.69 6.67 4.18
CA PHE A 108 -10.20 6.58 2.81
C PHE A 108 -10.62 5.29 2.08
N ASN A 109 -11.42 4.44 2.70
CA ASN A 109 -11.90 3.17 2.14
C ASN A 109 -10.75 2.26 1.64
N ILE A 110 -9.71 2.12 2.44
CA ILE A 110 -8.51 1.33 2.14
C ILE A 110 -8.23 0.31 3.23
N SER A 111 -7.36 -0.66 2.93
CA SER A 111 -6.72 -1.49 3.95
C SER A 111 -5.32 -0.98 4.24
N ILE A 112 -4.89 -1.06 5.49
CA ILE A 112 -3.61 -0.51 5.96
C ILE A 112 -2.85 -1.56 6.74
N LEU A 113 -1.57 -1.74 6.38
CA LEU A 113 -0.57 -2.35 7.23
C LEU A 113 0.37 -1.24 7.74
N LEU A 114 0.10 -0.70 8.92
CA LEU A 114 0.96 0.30 9.57
C LEU A 114 2.16 -0.40 10.21
N LYS A 115 3.32 -0.24 9.58
CA LYS A 115 4.58 -0.88 9.99
C LYS A 115 5.15 -0.21 11.24
N GLY A 116 5.57 -0.99 12.22
CA GLY A 116 6.19 -0.50 13.46
C GLY A 116 6.58 -1.64 14.39
N ALA A 117 7.07 -1.30 15.59
CA ALA A 117 7.39 -2.30 16.61
C ALA A 117 6.17 -3.17 16.95
N ASN A 118 4.99 -2.59 16.97
CA ASN A 118 3.73 -3.27 17.04
C ASN A 118 2.96 -2.92 15.77
N SER A 119 3.17 -3.70 14.71
CA SER A 119 2.48 -3.47 13.44
C SER A 119 0.97 -3.63 13.58
N VAL A 120 0.22 -2.84 12.83
CA VAL A 120 -1.25 -2.87 12.84
C VAL A 120 -1.76 -3.14 11.44
N VAL A 121 -2.63 -4.12 11.31
CA VAL A 121 -3.42 -4.35 10.10
C VAL A 121 -4.83 -3.85 10.34
N ALA A 122 -5.37 -3.03 9.44
CA ALA A 122 -6.72 -2.48 9.58
C ALA A 122 -7.45 -2.46 8.24
N ASP A 123 -8.75 -2.68 8.29
CA ASP A 123 -9.71 -2.38 7.23
C ASP A 123 -10.79 -1.41 7.73
N GLN A 124 -11.83 -1.19 6.95
CA GLN A 124 -12.93 -0.29 7.30
C GLN A 124 -13.74 -0.74 8.52
N LYS A 125 -13.60 -2.01 8.95
CA LYS A 125 -14.45 -2.62 10.01
C LYS A 125 -13.65 -3.00 11.25
N LYS A 126 -12.42 -3.51 11.05
CA LYS A 126 -11.64 -4.15 12.12
C LYS A 126 -10.17 -3.71 12.04
N ALA A 127 -9.49 -3.80 13.17
CA ALA A 127 -8.05 -3.65 13.25
C ALA A 127 -7.46 -4.74 14.15
N TRP A 128 -6.28 -5.22 13.78
CA TRP A 128 -5.49 -6.21 14.51
C TRP A 128 -4.12 -5.63 14.80
N GLN A 129 -3.65 -5.80 16.01
CA GLN A 129 -2.31 -5.40 16.41
C GLN A 129 -1.45 -6.64 16.65
N LEU A 130 -0.27 -6.65 16.08
CA LEU A 130 0.71 -7.71 16.24
C LEU A 130 1.61 -7.37 17.42
N PHE A 131 1.72 -8.30 18.38
CA PHE A 131 2.53 -8.11 19.58
C PHE A 131 3.84 -8.87 19.56
N ALA A 132 4.05 -9.73 18.57
CA ALA A 132 5.28 -10.50 18.41
C ALA A 132 6.31 -9.66 17.65
N THR A 133 7.13 -8.91 18.37
CA THR A 133 8.24 -8.14 17.76
C THR A 133 9.57 -8.66 18.23
N ASP A 134 10.40 -9.11 17.29
CA ASP A 134 11.82 -9.35 17.51
C ASP A 134 12.58 -8.18 16.86
N SER A 135 13.46 -7.55 17.64
CA SER A 135 14.34 -6.47 17.14
C SER A 135 15.25 -6.94 16.00
N GLN A 136 15.47 -8.24 15.86
CA GLN A 136 16.25 -8.83 14.76
C GLN A 136 15.53 -8.76 13.41
N THR A 137 14.23 -8.49 13.38
CA THR A 137 13.44 -8.34 12.14
C THR A 137 13.57 -6.95 11.50
N ALA A 138 14.19 -5.98 12.16
CA ALA A 138 14.41 -4.64 11.61
C ALA A 138 15.60 -4.61 10.63
N ARG A 139 15.43 -5.17 9.43
CA ARG A 139 16.46 -5.21 8.39
C ARG A 139 16.03 -4.47 7.13
N ALA A 140 17.01 -3.89 6.43
CA ALA A 140 16.78 -3.28 5.12
C ALA A 140 16.25 -4.33 4.10
N GLY A 141 15.28 -3.94 3.28
CA GLY A 141 14.65 -4.82 2.28
C GLY A 141 13.48 -5.66 2.78
N LEU A 142 13.23 -5.75 4.11
CA LEU A 142 12.06 -6.47 4.61
C LEU A 142 10.74 -5.80 4.22
N GLY A 143 10.71 -4.47 4.08
CA GLY A 143 9.53 -3.76 3.58
C GLY A 143 9.16 -4.19 2.18
N ASP A 144 10.14 -4.28 1.28
CA ASP A 144 9.94 -4.69 -0.12
C ASP A 144 9.48 -6.15 -0.20
N LEU A 145 10.09 -7.03 0.62
CA LEU A 145 9.66 -8.42 0.74
C LEU A 145 8.22 -8.53 1.24
N LEU A 146 7.86 -7.75 2.25
CA LEU A 146 6.51 -7.72 2.81
C LEU A 146 5.48 -7.27 1.76
N SER A 147 5.76 -6.21 1.02
CA SER A 147 4.88 -5.73 -0.04
C SER A 147 4.68 -6.76 -1.15
N GLY A 148 5.75 -7.45 -1.54
CA GLY A 148 5.68 -8.57 -2.49
C GLY A 148 4.91 -9.76 -1.95
N PHE A 149 5.09 -10.11 -0.67
CA PHE A 149 4.35 -11.18 0.00
C PHE A 149 2.85 -10.85 0.07
N VAL A 150 2.50 -9.63 0.45
CA VAL A 150 1.10 -9.16 0.48
C VAL A 150 0.48 -9.28 -0.91
N ALA A 151 1.17 -8.83 -1.96
CA ALA A 151 0.68 -8.92 -3.33
C ALA A 151 0.46 -10.36 -3.79
N GLY A 152 1.46 -11.22 -3.62
CA GLY A 152 1.39 -12.62 -4.03
C GLY A 152 0.34 -13.43 -3.28
N SER A 153 0.28 -13.27 -1.95
CA SER A 153 -0.72 -13.96 -1.12
C SER A 153 -2.14 -13.49 -1.43
N SER A 154 -2.30 -12.20 -1.72
CA SER A 154 -3.60 -11.63 -2.10
C SER A 154 -4.09 -12.13 -3.45
N ALA A 155 -3.21 -12.26 -4.44
CA ALA A 155 -3.55 -12.83 -5.73
C ALA A 155 -4.05 -14.27 -5.60
N ILE A 156 -3.38 -15.08 -4.76
CA ILE A 156 -3.81 -16.46 -4.47
C ILE A 156 -5.18 -16.48 -3.79
N ASP A 157 -5.40 -15.63 -2.79
CA ASP A 157 -6.67 -15.60 -2.04
C ASP A 157 -7.83 -15.09 -2.91
N LEU A 158 -7.60 -14.10 -3.76
CA LEU A 158 -8.58 -13.64 -4.76
C LEU A 158 -8.99 -14.76 -5.70
N THR A 159 -8.04 -15.56 -6.15
CA THR A 159 -8.30 -16.68 -7.06
C THR A 159 -9.10 -17.79 -6.40
N LEU A 160 -8.85 -18.05 -5.10
CA LEU A 160 -9.49 -19.15 -4.37
C LEU A 160 -10.84 -18.76 -3.74
N ASN A 161 -10.96 -17.54 -3.20
CA ASN A 161 -12.07 -17.17 -2.32
C ASN A 161 -12.88 -15.95 -2.80
N GLN A 162 -12.50 -15.30 -3.86
CA GLN A 162 -13.11 -14.07 -4.41
C GLN A 162 -13.18 -12.86 -3.44
N ASN A 163 -12.67 -12.96 -2.23
CA ASN A 163 -12.65 -11.90 -1.23
C ASN A 163 -11.38 -11.98 -0.38
N ILE A 164 -10.50 -11.01 -0.52
CA ILE A 164 -9.35 -10.88 0.38
C ILE A 164 -9.86 -10.34 1.71
N THR A 165 -9.70 -11.13 2.75
CA THR A 165 -9.99 -10.66 4.09
C THR A 165 -8.71 -10.15 4.74
N THR A 166 -8.79 -8.97 5.33
CA THR A 166 -7.73 -8.38 6.16
C THR A 166 -7.33 -9.31 7.31
N GLU A 167 -8.25 -10.18 7.71
CA GLU A 167 -8.03 -11.23 8.71
C GLU A 167 -6.99 -12.28 8.27
N PHE A 168 -6.92 -12.57 6.98
CA PHE A 168 -5.90 -13.45 6.43
C PHE A 168 -4.49 -12.88 6.69
N PHE A 169 -4.29 -11.59 6.39
CA PHE A 169 -2.99 -10.95 6.61
C PHE A 169 -2.62 -10.82 8.07
N ALA A 170 -3.58 -10.57 8.95
CA ALA A 170 -3.34 -10.51 10.38
C ALA A 170 -2.81 -11.84 10.97
N LYS A 171 -2.99 -12.95 10.26
CA LYS A 171 -2.46 -14.26 10.67
C LYS A 171 -1.04 -14.55 10.18
N TYR A 172 -0.59 -13.89 9.11
CA TYR A 172 0.65 -14.24 8.40
C TYR A 172 1.70 -13.13 8.40
N VAL A 173 1.41 -11.95 8.90
CA VAL A 173 2.32 -10.81 9.08
C VAL A 173 2.73 -10.67 10.53
#